data_bcb31d298490942eadb971b37d284c20
#
_entry.id   bcb31d298490942eadb971b37d284c20
#
_cell.length_a   1.000
_cell.length_b   1.000
_cell.length_c   1.000
_cell.angle_alpha   90.00
_cell.angle_beta   90.00
_cell.angle_gamma   90.00
#
_symmetry.space_group_name_H-M   'P 1'
#
loop_
_entity.id
_entity.type
_entity.pdbx_description
1 polymer ?
#
loop_
_entity_poly.entity_id
_entity_poly.type
_entity_poly.pdbx_seq_one_letter_code
_entity_poly.pdbx_strand_id
1 'polypeptide(L)'
;KEKQRGRKKITIAVLVSIALCIIAIFTALFLLPINIAYEPVKIDFPFEVEDVENVEMYHYDGVPASAEKKVVVAENDIKTLYDKFKGLSLKDKTTEETAGADVTSFRFNLSDGTSYDLIYACYGVKNGELKSEAGGFKYFTSADIGSYWNNLNTELEAIPINESELP
;
A
#
# COMPACT_ATOMS: atom_id res chain seq x y z
N LYS A 1 -33.63 -58.59 25.91
CA LYS A 1 -32.86 -58.30 24.65
C LYS A 1 -33.34 -57.01 23.95
N GLU A 2 -34.64 -56.73 23.94
CA GLU A 2 -35.17 -55.49 23.27
C GLU A 2 -34.71 -54.17 23.91
N LYS A 3 -34.71 -54.09 25.24
CA LYS A 3 -34.32 -52.89 26.00
C LYS A 3 -32.85 -52.48 25.78
N GLN A 4 -32.00 -53.44 25.47
CA GLN A 4 -30.58 -53.22 25.19
C GLN A 4 -30.33 -52.73 23.74
N ARG A 5 -31.22 -53.17 22.80
CA ARG A 5 -31.20 -52.77 21.40
C ARG A 5 -31.68 -51.31 21.23
N GLY A 6 -32.66 -50.88 22.05
CA GLY A 6 -33.12 -49.48 22.09
C GLY A 6 -32.07 -48.53 22.61
N ARG A 7 -31.36 -48.86 23.69
CA ARG A 7 -30.29 -48.05 24.26
C ARG A 7 -29.15 -47.85 23.23
N LYS A 8 -28.71 -48.89 22.52
CA LYS A 8 -27.67 -48.77 21.48
C LYS A 8 -28.07 -47.86 20.34
N LYS A 9 -29.35 -47.90 19.91
CA LYS A 9 -29.86 -47.01 18.84
C LYS A 9 -29.86 -45.54 19.27
N ILE A 10 -30.24 -45.24 20.51
CA ILE A 10 -30.23 -43.87 21.07
C ILE A 10 -28.80 -43.37 21.19
N THR A 11 -27.84 -44.17 21.65
CA THR A 11 -26.43 -43.78 21.77
C THR A 11 -25.84 -43.49 20.40
N ILE A 12 -26.13 -44.27 19.37
CA ILE A 12 -25.65 -44.02 18.00
C ILE A 12 -26.24 -42.71 17.45
N ALA A 13 -27.55 -42.50 17.65
CA ALA A 13 -28.19 -41.27 17.19
C ALA A 13 -27.58 -40.02 17.82
N VAL A 14 -27.27 -40.04 19.12
CA VAL A 14 -26.64 -38.95 19.84
C VAL A 14 -25.21 -38.70 19.31
N LEU A 15 -24.42 -39.74 19.09
CA LEU A 15 -23.06 -39.60 18.54
C LEU A 15 -23.07 -39.04 17.13
N VAL A 16 -24.00 -39.45 16.28
CA VAL A 16 -24.16 -38.90 14.92
C VAL A 16 -24.57 -37.43 14.97
N SER A 17 -25.47 -37.02 15.87
CA SER A 17 -25.84 -35.62 16.05
C SER A 17 -24.67 -34.76 16.50
N ILE A 18 -23.86 -35.24 17.43
CA ILE A 18 -22.66 -34.52 17.90
C ILE A 18 -21.66 -34.36 16.74
N ALA A 19 -21.41 -35.40 15.96
CA ALA A 19 -20.52 -35.35 14.81
C ALA A 19 -21.00 -34.34 13.76
N LEU A 20 -22.30 -34.31 13.45
CA LEU A 20 -22.89 -33.33 12.53
C LEU A 20 -22.77 -31.90 13.04
N CYS A 21 -22.97 -31.66 14.34
CA CYS A 21 -22.77 -30.35 14.94
C CYS A 21 -21.30 -29.89 14.86
N ILE A 22 -20.36 -30.78 15.10
CA ILE A 22 -18.92 -30.48 14.98
C ILE A 22 -18.57 -30.11 13.54
N ILE A 23 -19.04 -30.89 12.55
CA ILE A 23 -18.83 -30.59 11.14
C ILE A 23 -19.44 -29.24 10.77
N ALA A 24 -20.65 -28.94 11.22
CA ALA A 24 -21.32 -27.67 10.95
C ALA A 24 -20.55 -26.49 11.56
N ILE A 25 -20.01 -26.64 12.77
CA ILE A 25 -19.16 -25.60 13.40
C ILE A 25 -17.87 -25.41 12.62
N PHE A 26 -17.19 -26.48 12.23
CA PHE A 26 -15.95 -26.38 11.43
C PHE A 26 -16.22 -25.75 10.06
N THR A 27 -17.29 -26.13 9.37
CA THR A 27 -17.66 -25.52 8.09
C THR A 27 -18.03 -24.05 8.24
N ALA A 28 -18.75 -23.66 9.30
CA ALA A 28 -19.06 -22.27 9.59
C ALA A 28 -17.80 -21.45 9.87
N LEU A 29 -16.87 -21.97 10.65
CA LEU A 29 -15.58 -21.31 10.93
C LEU A 29 -14.69 -21.18 9.68
N PHE A 30 -14.74 -22.17 8.78
CA PHE A 30 -13.96 -22.14 7.53
C PHE A 30 -14.59 -21.24 6.46
N LEU A 31 -15.91 -21.03 6.49
CA LEU A 31 -16.66 -20.19 5.56
C LEU A 31 -16.80 -18.74 6.06
N LEU A 32 -16.49 -18.47 7.33
CA LEU A 32 -16.39 -17.09 7.79
C LEU A 32 -15.22 -16.43 7.07
N PRO A 33 -15.44 -15.43 6.21
CA PRO A 33 -14.34 -14.66 5.67
C PRO A 33 -13.61 -14.02 6.84
N ILE A 34 -12.35 -14.38 7.05
CA ILE A 34 -11.48 -13.66 7.98
C ILE A 34 -11.23 -12.31 7.31
N ASN A 35 -12.14 -11.37 7.50
CA ASN A 35 -11.91 -9.98 7.16
C ASN A 35 -10.87 -9.45 8.14
N ILE A 36 -9.60 -9.56 7.78
CA ILE A 36 -8.53 -8.83 8.45
C ILE A 36 -8.79 -7.36 8.10
N ALA A 37 -9.47 -6.65 8.98
CA ALA A 37 -9.64 -5.21 8.88
C ALA A 37 -8.27 -4.58 9.20
N TYR A 38 -7.54 -4.15 8.16
CA TYR A 38 -6.35 -3.33 8.35
C TYR A 38 -6.79 -1.93 8.77
N GLU A 39 -6.35 -1.48 9.93
CA GLU A 39 -6.54 -0.09 10.34
C GLU A 39 -5.81 0.83 9.36
N PRO A 40 -6.45 1.91 8.92
CA PRO A 40 -5.81 2.84 8.01
C PRO A 40 -4.66 3.58 8.70
N VAL A 41 -3.49 3.57 8.09
CA VAL A 41 -2.31 4.29 8.53
C VAL A 41 -2.19 5.59 7.72
N LYS A 42 -1.72 6.65 8.35
CA LYS A 42 -1.40 7.94 7.72
C LYS A 42 0.11 8.13 7.67
N ILE A 43 0.57 8.89 6.67
CA ILE A 43 1.96 9.35 6.66
C ILE A 43 2.08 10.48 7.67
N ASP A 44 3.03 10.34 8.58
CA ASP A 44 3.45 11.39 9.48
C ASP A 44 4.81 11.91 9.01
N PHE A 45 4.79 13.09 8.38
CA PHE A 45 6.01 13.72 7.91
C PHE A 45 6.76 14.33 9.10
N PRO A 46 8.09 14.15 9.21
CA PRO A 46 8.89 14.76 10.26
C PRO A 46 9.20 16.26 10.00
N PHE A 47 8.55 16.87 9.01
CA PHE A 47 8.71 18.26 8.59
C PHE A 47 7.37 18.87 8.18
N GLU A 48 7.27 20.19 8.16
CA GLU A 48 6.10 20.90 7.66
C GLU A 48 6.29 21.31 6.19
N VAL A 49 5.19 21.64 5.51
CA VAL A 49 5.24 21.98 4.09
C VAL A 49 6.09 23.22 3.80
N GLU A 50 6.17 24.14 4.75
CA GLU A 50 6.98 25.38 4.70
C GLU A 50 8.49 25.10 4.72
N ASP A 51 8.91 23.91 5.18
CA ASP A 51 10.30 23.50 5.19
C ASP A 51 10.77 22.95 3.82
N VAL A 52 9.83 22.74 2.87
CA VAL A 52 10.13 22.13 1.56
C VAL A 52 10.54 23.21 0.56
N GLU A 53 11.76 23.15 0.04
CA GLU A 53 12.25 24.04 -1.01
C GLU A 53 11.75 23.63 -2.41
N ASN A 54 11.78 22.33 -2.69
CA ASN A 54 11.31 21.76 -3.95
C ASN A 54 10.98 20.28 -3.78
N VAL A 55 10.24 19.71 -4.76
CA VAL A 55 10.03 18.27 -4.84
C VAL A 55 10.53 17.76 -6.18
N GLU A 56 11.51 16.86 -6.15
CA GLU A 56 11.91 16.12 -7.34
C GLU A 56 11.01 14.89 -7.48
N MET A 57 10.41 14.77 -8.64
CA MET A 57 9.59 13.61 -9.01
C MET A 57 10.35 12.78 -10.02
N TYR A 58 10.39 11.46 -9.83
CA TYR A 58 11.06 10.50 -10.70
C TYR A 58 10.05 9.47 -11.17
N HIS A 59 10.18 9.05 -12.42
CA HIS A 59 9.29 8.06 -12.99
C HIS A 59 10.01 7.16 -13.99
N TYR A 60 9.69 5.87 -13.95
CA TYR A 60 10.06 4.90 -14.98
C TYR A 60 9.07 3.75 -15.04
N ASP A 61 8.86 3.20 -16.23
CA ASP A 61 8.00 2.04 -16.48
C ASP A 61 8.87 0.79 -16.67
N GLY A 62 8.91 -0.04 -15.67
CA GLY A 62 9.56 -1.35 -15.65
C GLY A 62 11.08 -1.36 -15.71
N VAL A 63 11.72 -0.33 -16.28
CA VAL A 63 13.17 -0.29 -16.52
C VAL A 63 13.79 1.00 -15.98
N PRO A 64 14.58 0.95 -14.88
CA PRO A 64 15.20 2.15 -14.29
C PRO A 64 16.04 3.00 -15.25
N ALA A 65 16.66 2.37 -16.25
CA ALA A 65 17.46 3.08 -17.26
C ALA A 65 16.64 4.03 -18.17
N SER A 66 15.30 3.94 -18.13
CA SER A 66 14.38 4.87 -18.84
C SER A 66 13.84 5.96 -17.93
N ALA A 67 14.45 6.19 -16.77
CA ALA A 67 13.94 7.13 -15.79
C ALA A 67 13.99 8.57 -16.27
N GLU A 68 12.96 9.30 -15.92
CA GLU A 68 12.83 10.74 -16.13
C GLU A 68 12.60 11.46 -14.79
N LYS A 69 12.96 12.74 -14.75
CA LYS A 69 12.79 13.61 -13.58
C LYS A 69 12.02 14.87 -13.94
N LYS A 70 11.15 15.31 -13.04
CA LYS A 70 10.54 16.64 -13.01
C LYS A 70 10.89 17.34 -11.70
N VAL A 71 11.03 18.67 -11.70
CA VAL A 71 11.29 19.43 -10.49
C VAL A 71 10.14 20.40 -10.23
N VAL A 72 9.50 20.25 -9.09
CA VAL A 72 8.37 21.07 -8.64
C VAL A 72 8.90 22.14 -7.72
N VAL A 73 8.80 23.42 -8.13
CA VAL A 73 9.24 24.58 -7.34
C VAL A 73 8.08 25.52 -6.98
N ALA A 74 6.92 25.35 -7.62
CA ALA A 74 5.75 26.16 -7.33
C ALA A 74 5.14 25.77 -5.96
N GLU A 75 5.06 26.71 -5.03
CA GLU A 75 4.56 26.49 -3.66
C GLU A 75 3.19 25.80 -3.63
N ASN A 76 2.28 26.19 -4.52
CA ASN A 76 0.94 25.57 -4.59
C ASN A 76 0.99 24.09 -5.01
N ASP A 77 1.93 23.72 -5.88
CA ASP A 77 2.09 22.32 -6.32
C ASP A 77 2.81 21.49 -5.26
N ILE A 78 3.82 22.07 -4.59
CA ILE A 78 4.46 21.45 -3.41
C ILE A 78 3.42 21.16 -2.33
N LYS A 79 2.61 22.18 -1.97
CA LYS A 79 1.52 22.01 -1.01
C LYS A 79 0.52 20.97 -1.45
N THR A 80 0.17 20.95 -2.73
CA THR A 80 -0.76 19.95 -3.30
C THR A 80 -0.23 18.53 -3.13
N LEU A 81 1.05 18.29 -3.43
CA LEU A 81 1.69 16.99 -3.23
C LEU A 81 1.73 16.61 -1.75
N TYR A 82 2.18 17.51 -0.89
CA TYR A 82 2.25 17.29 0.56
C TYR A 82 0.89 16.90 1.14
N ASP A 83 -0.16 17.67 0.83
CA ASP A 83 -1.51 17.43 1.31
C ASP A 83 -2.09 16.10 0.76
N LYS A 84 -1.80 15.78 -0.51
CA LYS A 84 -2.20 14.49 -1.10
C LYS A 84 -1.58 13.32 -0.35
N PHE A 85 -0.28 13.35 -0.06
CA PHE A 85 0.38 12.29 0.68
C PHE A 85 -0.13 12.19 2.12
N LYS A 86 -0.24 13.32 2.82
CA LYS A 86 -0.79 13.37 4.20
C LYS A 86 -2.24 12.88 4.26
N GLY A 87 -3.00 13.06 3.19
CA GLY A 87 -4.38 12.60 3.03
C GLY A 87 -4.54 11.10 2.76
N LEU A 88 -3.49 10.38 2.34
CA LEU A 88 -3.58 8.98 1.97
C LEU A 88 -4.08 8.11 3.13
N SER A 89 -4.83 7.06 2.75
CA SER A 89 -5.20 5.98 3.64
C SER A 89 -4.44 4.73 3.21
N LEU A 90 -3.45 4.35 3.99
CA LEU A 90 -2.52 3.26 3.72
C LEU A 90 -2.87 2.05 4.57
N LYS A 91 -2.36 0.88 4.21
CA LYS A 91 -2.53 -0.35 4.98
C LYS A 91 -1.17 -0.96 5.27
N ASP A 92 -0.89 -1.19 6.54
CA ASP A 92 0.28 -1.95 6.97
C ASP A 92 0.05 -3.44 6.65
N LYS A 93 0.31 -3.79 5.41
CA LYS A 93 0.27 -5.18 4.95
C LYS A 93 1.35 -5.40 3.91
N THR A 94 1.89 -6.61 3.88
CA THR A 94 2.86 -7.03 2.88
C THR A 94 2.19 -7.16 1.50
N THR A 95 2.88 -6.70 0.46
CA THR A 95 2.54 -6.95 -0.95
C THR A 95 3.62 -7.83 -1.56
N GLU A 96 3.26 -8.60 -2.57
CA GLU A 96 4.25 -9.31 -3.38
C GLU A 96 4.86 -8.32 -4.38
N GLU A 97 6.17 -8.22 -4.36
CA GLU A 97 6.90 -7.42 -5.34
C GLU A 97 6.89 -8.15 -6.69
N THR A 98 6.55 -7.42 -7.74
CA THR A 98 6.54 -7.96 -9.10
C THR A 98 7.59 -7.21 -9.91
N ALA A 99 8.43 -7.94 -10.62
CA ALA A 99 9.39 -7.33 -11.55
C ALA A 99 8.64 -6.56 -12.66
N GLY A 100 9.20 -5.43 -13.07
CA GLY A 100 8.60 -4.59 -14.11
C GLY A 100 7.48 -3.69 -13.60
N ALA A 101 7.53 -3.30 -12.32
CA ALA A 101 6.60 -2.30 -11.78
C ALA A 101 6.79 -0.93 -12.43
N ASP A 102 5.68 -0.21 -12.55
CA ASP A 102 5.70 1.23 -12.80
C ASP A 102 6.06 1.93 -11.48
N VAL A 103 7.14 2.70 -11.49
CA VAL A 103 7.67 3.35 -10.28
C VAL A 103 7.61 4.86 -10.42
N THR A 104 7.02 5.52 -9.42
CA THR A 104 7.04 6.97 -9.28
C THR A 104 7.57 7.32 -7.89
N SER A 105 8.65 8.08 -7.84
CA SER A 105 9.29 8.49 -6.58
C SER A 105 9.22 9.99 -6.40
N PHE A 106 9.23 10.42 -5.14
CA PHE A 106 9.14 11.83 -4.75
C PHE A 106 10.20 12.12 -3.69
N ARG A 107 11.11 13.02 -4.00
CA ARG A 107 12.12 13.51 -3.06
C ARG A 107 11.74 14.92 -2.63
N PHE A 108 11.33 15.07 -1.39
CA PHE A 108 11.12 16.37 -0.75
C PHE A 108 12.48 16.90 -0.27
N ASN A 109 13.00 17.92 -0.96
CA ASN A 109 14.23 18.60 -0.55
C ASN A 109 13.89 19.69 0.45
N LEU A 110 14.51 19.66 1.63
CA LEU A 110 14.19 20.55 2.73
C LEU A 110 15.22 21.71 2.83
N SER A 111 14.78 22.82 3.39
CA SER A 111 15.58 24.05 3.57
C SER A 111 16.82 23.87 4.46
N ASP A 112 16.87 22.82 5.27
CA ASP A 112 18.03 22.45 6.07
C ASP A 112 19.07 21.61 5.31
N GLY A 113 18.82 21.34 4.02
CA GLY A 113 19.68 20.55 3.14
C GLY A 113 19.47 19.04 3.26
N THR A 114 18.50 18.58 4.04
CA THR A 114 18.11 17.16 4.09
C THR A 114 17.05 16.83 3.04
N SER A 115 16.78 15.55 2.83
CA SER A 115 15.70 15.11 1.93
C SER A 115 14.89 13.98 2.54
N TYR A 116 13.65 13.86 2.07
CA TYR A 116 12.73 12.79 2.45
C TYR A 116 12.14 12.13 1.20
N ASP A 117 12.41 10.83 1.04
CA ASP A 117 12.02 10.10 -0.16
C ASP A 117 10.77 9.25 0.11
N LEU A 118 9.82 9.32 -0.84
CA LEU A 118 8.68 8.44 -0.98
C LEU A 118 8.78 7.70 -2.31
N ILE A 119 8.77 6.37 -2.29
CA ILE A 119 8.86 5.53 -3.48
C ILE A 119 7.57 4.74 -3.60
N TYR A 120 6.84 4.97 -4.69
CA TYR A 120 5.64 4.24 -5.05
C TYR A 120 5.92 3.28 -6.18
N ALA A 121 5.61 2.00 -5.98
CA ALA A 121 5.67 0.97 -7.00
C ALA A 121 4.27 0.41 -7.27
N CYS A 122 3.83 0.47 -8.52
CA CYS A 122 2.53 -0.03 -8.96
C CYS A 122 2.69 -1.42 -9.58
N TYR A 123 2.06 -2.42 -8.97
CA TYR A 123 2.12 -3.83 -9.44
C TYR A 123 0.86 -4.24 -10.22
N GLY A 124 -0.01 -3.30 -10.55
CA GLY A 124 -1.26 -3.52 -11.27
C GLY A 124 -2.32 -2.50 -10.90
N VAL A 125 -3.51 -2.64 -11.47
CA VAL A 125 -4.60 -1.69 -11.25
C VAL A 125 -4.96 -1.60 -9.77
N LYS A 126 -4.76 -0.42 -9.16
CA LYS A 126 -5.06 -0.14 -7.73
C LYS A 126 -4.35 -1.09 -6.75
N ASN A 127 -3.15 -1.53 -7.09
CA ASN A 127 -2.35 -2.41 -6.25
C ASN A 127 -0.92 -1.87 -6.21
N GLY A 128 -0.65 -0.98 -5.31
CA GLY A 128 0.64 -0.34 -5.17
C GLY A 128 1.18 -0.40 -3.75
N GLU A 129 2.45 -0.14 -3.64
CA GLU A 129 3.20 -0.04 -2.41
C GLU A 129 3.88 1.31 -2.33
N LEU A 130 3.75 1.95 -1.21
CA LEU A 130 4.45 3.19 -0.88
C LEU A 130 5.43 2.93 0.26
N LYS A 131 6.69 3.23 0.03
CA LYS A 131 7.75 3.07 1.03
C LYS A 131 8.55 4.35 1.24
N SER A 132 9.13 4.48 2.43
CA SER A 132 10.12 5.49 2.79
C SER A 132 11.14 4.87 3.73
N GLU A 133 12.43 4.98 3.40
CA GLU A 133 13.50 4.56 4.30
C GLU A 133 13.60 5.50 5.50
N ALA A 134 13.60 6.81 5.25
CA ALA A 134 13.64 7.83 6.30
C ALA A 134 12.41 7.76 7.23
N GLY A 135 11.22 7.44 6.67
CA GLY A 135 10.00 7.23 7.44
C GLY A 135 9.89 5.85 8.09
N GLY A 136 10.76 4.91 7.74
CA GLY A 136 10.77 3.55 8.30
C GLY A 136 9.51 2.74 7.99
N PHE A 137 8.86 2.96 6.85
CA PHE A 137 7.62 2.26 6.51
C PHE A 137 7.59 1.71 5.08
N LYS A 138 6.71 0.71 4.91
CA LYS A 138 6.37 0.07 3.65
C LYS A 138 4.89 -0.32 3.71
N TYR A 139 4.04 0.43 3.03
CA TYR A 139 2.58 0.29 3.15
C TYR A 139 1.91 0.04 1.82
N PHE A 140 0.89 -0.81 1.85
CA PHE A 140 0.00 -1.01 0.71
C PHE A 140 -0.93 0.19 0.52
N THR A 141 -1.19 0.53 -0.74
CA THR A 141 -2.20 1.50 -1.11
C THR A 141 -2.95 1.09 -2.38
N SER A 142 -4.22 1.44 -2.44
CA SER A 142 -5.03 1.40 -3.66
C SER A 142 -5.18 2.79 -4.31
N ALA A 143 -4.48 3.80 -3.78
CA ALA A 143 -4.45 5.13 -4.37
C ALA A 143 -3.60 5.12 -5.65
N ASP A 144 -4.03 5.90 -6.64
CA ASP A 144 -3.30 6.11 -7.89
C ASP A 144 -2.26 7.22 -7.70
N ILE A 145 -1.15 6.88 -7.02
CA ILE A 145 -0.05 7.81 -6.75
C ILE A 145 0.76 8.07 -8.03
N GLY A 146 0.87 7.08 -8.92
CA GLY A 146 1.55 7.25 -10.21
C GLY A 146 0.97 8.40 -11.03
N SER A 147 -0.34 8.64 -10.92
CA SER A 147 -0.97 9.76 -11.62
C SER A 147 -0.49 11.15 -11.18
N TYR A 148 0.16 11.26 -10.02
CA TYR A 148 0.69 12.56 -9.54
C TYR A 148 1.79 13.10 -10.44
N TRP A 149 2.49 12.24 -11.16
CA TRP A 149 3.47 12.60 -12.18
C TRP A 149 2.91 13.57 -13.25
N ASN A 150 1.62 13.43 -13.60
CA ASN A 150 0.98 14.21 -14.65
C ASN A 150 -0.09 15.19 -14.15
N ASN A 151 -0.48 15.14 -12.88
CA ASN A 151 -1.64 15.85 -12.36
C ASN A 151 -1.26 17.03 -11.44
N LEU A 152 -0.27 17.84 -11.85
CA LEU A 152 0.06 19.11 -11.21
C LEU A 152 -0.56 20.27 -11.98
N ASN A 153 -0.69 21.43 -11.33
CA ASN A 153 -1.24 22.64 -11.94
C ASN A 153 -0.24 23.30 -12.89
N THR A 154 1.07 23.13 -12.61
CA THR A 154 2.16 23.64 -13.43
C THR A 154 2.62 22.58 -14.41
N GLU A 155 2.70 22.95 -15.69
CA GLU A 155 3.31 22.07 -16.69
C GLU A 155 4.83 22.04 -16.47
N LEU A 156 5.36 20.81 -16.25
CA LEU A 156 6.77 20.59 -15.97
C LEU A 156 7.41 19.75 -17.06
N GLU A 157 8.60 20.18 -17.49
CA GLU A 157 9.41 19.40 -18.43
C GLU A 157 10.02 18.17 -17.75
N ALA A 158 9.86 17.02 -18.36
CA ALA A 158 10.50 15.78 -17.93
C ALA A 158 11.88 15.69 -18.63
N ILE A 159 12.92 15.46 -17.82
CA ILE A 159 14.31 15.29 -18.33
C ILE A 159 14.79 13.87 -18.05
N PRO A 160 15.43 13.19 -19.02
CA PRO A 160 16.06 11.91 -18.78
C PRO A 160 17.17 12.01 -17.74
N ILE A 161 17.29 10.98 -16.88
CA ILE A 161 18.32 10.90 -15.84
C ILE A 161 19.02 9.54 -15.87
N ASN A 162 20.15 9.44 -15.17
CA ASN A 162 20.80 8.17 -14.93
C ASN A 162 20.11 7.41 -13.76
N GLU A 163 20.13 6.10 -13.83
CA GLU A 163 19.58 5.22 -12.77
C GLU A 163 20.19 5.54 -11.38
N SER A 164 21.46 5.98 -11.34
CA SER A 164 22.14 6.35 -10.09
C SER A 164 21.60 7.60 -9.41
N GLU A 165 20.74 8.37 -10.06
CA GLU A 165 20.09 9.56 -9.50
C GLU A 165 18.77 9.25 -8.80
N LEU A 166 18.22 8.05 -9.02
CA LEU A 166 16.98 7.60 -8.38
C LEU A 166 17.10 7.55 -6.84
N PRO A 167 16.00 7.83 -6.12
CA PRO A 167 15.94 7.67 -4.67
C PRO A 167 16.12 6.23 -4.19
#